data_e8365130c24c93469a847fdd706f5fdf
#
_entry.id   e8365130c24c93469a847fdd706f5fdf
#
_cell.length_a   1.000
_cell.length_b   1.000
_cell.length_c   1.000
_cell.angle_alpha   90.00
_cell.angle_beta   90.00
_cell.angle_gamma   90.00
#
_symmetry.space_group_name_H-M   'P 1'
#
loop_
_entity.id
_entity.type
_entity.pdbx_description
1 polymer ?
#
loop_
_entity_poly.entity_id
_entity_poly.type
_entity_poly.pdbx_seq_one_letter_code
_entity_poly.pdbx_strand_id
1 'polypeptide(L)'
;FLVKEQVGMFKASNNFDIFNPENNALVLTCREPNLGFFTKLFRFTDYKRMTPFDIEIRTATGELVIQIKRGVTVFRSDIDVFDGGGRKIGVFKQKFFSFGGRFEVHDKNDRNLCTLQGKWTGWDFKFSKDNKELANVSKKWAGLGKEFFTSADNYVINISDVPQDNSLRQLMIAAVMCIDMVFKE
;
A
#
# COMPACT_ATOMS: atom_id res chain seq x y z
N PHE A 1 -12.85 0.47 -0.39
CA PHE A 1 -12.23 -0.26 0.73
C PHE A 1 -11.90 0.69 1.86
N LEU A 2 -12.22 0.32 3.08
CA LEU A 2 -11.80 1.02 4.29
C LEU A 2 -10.58 0.29 4.87
N VAL A 3 -9.47 1.00 5.04
CA VAL A 3 -8.23 0.46 5.59
C VAL A 3 -8.05 1.00 7.00
N LYS A 4 -7.77 0.09 7.94
CA LYS A 4 -7.50 0.40 9.35
C LYS A 4 -6.15 -0.17 9.75
N GLU A 5 -5.26 0.67 10.28
CA GLU A 5 -4.02 0.21 10.88
C GLU A 5 -4.28 -0.45 12.24
N GLN A 6 -3.67 -1.61 12.45
CA GLN A 6 -3.64 -2.28 13.75
C GLN A 6 -2.53 -1.67 14.61
N VAL A 7 -2.91 -0.85 15.58
CA VAL A 7 -1.96 -0.25 16.51
C VAL A 7 -1.55 -1.27 17.56
N GLY A 8 -0.41 -1.95 17.35
CA GLY A 8 0.18 -2.86 18.35
C GLY A 8 1.15 -2.14 19.29
N MET A 9 1.42 -2.74 20.48
CA MET A 9 2.38 -2.20 21.46
C MET A 9 3.83 -2.10 20.94
N PHE A 10 4.15 -2.74 19.83
CA PHE A 10 5.47 -2.69 19.16
C PHE A 10 5.28 -2.24 17.71
N LYS A 11 5.55 -0.98 17.43
CA LYS A 11 5.43 -0.32 16.09
C LYS A 11 6.41 -0.85 15.01
N ALA A 12 7.05 -2.00 15.20
CA ALA A 12 8.03 -2.51 14.25
C ALA A 12 7.42 -3.19 13.02
N SER A 13 6.19 -3.68 13.10
CA SER A 13 5.47 -4.30 11.99
C SER A 13 4.22 -3.50 11.64
N ASN A 14 4.03 -3.22 10.35
CA ASN A 14 2.86 -2.54 9.85
C ASN A 14 1.78 -3.59 9.54
N ASN A 15 0.70 -3.58 10.31
CA ASN A 15 -0.43 -4.47 10.15
C ASN A 15 -1.69 -3.68 9.83
N PHE A 16 -2.39 -4.06 8.76
CA PHE A 16 -3.63 -3.41 8.36
C PHE A 16 -4.74 -4.42 8.15
N ASP A 17 -5.95 -3.99 8.43
CA ASP A 17 -7.18 -4.71 8.08
C ASP A 17 -7.96 -3.87 7.07
N ILE A 18 -8.46 -4.53 6.03
CA ILE A 18 -9.18 -3.93 4.92
C ILE A 18 -10.62 -4.42 4.95
N PHE A 19 -11.54 -3.49 5.07
CA PHE A 19 -12.97 -3.76 5.24
C PHE A 19 -13.77 -3.30 4.01
N ASN A 20 -14.89 -3.98 3.78
CA ASN A 20 -15.93 -3.45 2.91
C ASN A 20 -16.62 -2.28 3.65
N PRO A 21 -16.66 -1.07 3.06
CA PRO A 21 -17.24 0.10 3.71
C PRO A 21 -18.77 0.03 3.91
N GLU A 22 -19.48 -0.79 3.14
CA GLU A 22 -20.95 -0.87 3.18
C GLU A 22 -21.46 -1.70 4.36
N ASN A 23 -20.78 -2.82 4.65
CA ASN A 23 -21.21 -3.76 5.68
C ASN A 23 -20.18 -3.98 6.78
N ASN A 24 -19.04 -3.27 6.73
CA ASN A 24 -17.91 -3.38 7.65
C ASN A 24 -17.36 -4.82 7.79
N ALA A 25 -17.58 -5.68 6.77
CA ALA A 25 -17.01 -7.02 6.76
C ALA A 25 -15.50 -6.95 6.46
N LEU A 26 -14.70 -7.76 7.17
CA LEU A 26 -13.29 -7.92 6.88
C LEU A 26 -13.13 -8.62 5.52
N VAL A 27 -12.42 -7.99 4.60
CA VAL A 27 -12.18 -8.50 3.23
C VAL A 27 -10.76 -9.04 3.11
N LEU A 28 -9.78 -8.24 3.53
CA LEU A 28 -8.37 -8.59 3.43
C LEU A 28 -7.64 -8.22 4.72
N THR A 29 -6.56 -8.94 4.99
CA THR A 29 -5.58 -8.62 6.04
C THR A 29 -4.23 -8.39 5.40
N CYS A 30 -3.50 -7.38 5.87
CA CYS A 30 -2.15 -7.06 5.41
C CYS A 30 -1.21 -7.24 6.59
N ARG A 31 -0.22 -8.12 6.45
CA ARG A 31 0.70 -8.48 7.52
C ARG A 31 2.13 -8.62 7.00
N GLU A 32 3.09 -8.41 7.88
CA GLU A 32 4.51 -8.65 7.62
C GLU A 32 5.01 -9.78 8.55
N PRO A 33 4.86 -11.07 8.12
CA PRO A 33 5.11 -12.21 8.99
C PRO A 33 6.59 -12.44 9.32
N ASN A 34 7.50 -12.06 8.42
CA ASN A 34 8.92 -12.43 8.46
C ASN A 34 9.83 -11.24 8.76
N LEU A 35 9.54 -10.47 9.81
CA LEU A 35 10.39 -9.36 10.20
C LEU A 35 11.64 -9.84 10.95
N GLY A 36 12.80 -9.87 10.26
CA GLY A 36 14.09 -10.24 10.88
C GLY A 36 14.48 -9.31 12.03
N PHE A 37 15.23 -9.83 13.02
CA PHE A 37 15.65 -9.08 14.20
C PHE A 37 16.42 -7.79 13.84
N PHE A 38 17.36 -7.86 12.91
CA PHE A 38 18.12 -6.69 12.44
C PHE A 38 17.23 -5.68 11.72
N THR A 39 16.28 -6.14 10.92
CA THR A 39 15.31 -5.25 10.27
C THR A 39 14.45 -4.50 11.29
N LYS A 40 14.03 -5.19 12.38
CA LYS A 40 13.35 -4.54 13.51
C LYS A 40 14.20 -3.45 14.13
N LEU A 41 15.48 -3.74 14.40
CA LEU A 41 16.40 -2.78 15.01
C LEU A 41 16.63 -1.56 14.12
N PHE A 42 16.89 -1.75 12.82
CA PHE A 42 17.11 -0.64 11.88
C PHE A 42 15.85 0.21 11.63
N ARG A 43 14.65 -0.32 11.82
CA ARG A 43 13.39 0.45 11.71
C ARG A 43 13.20 1.50 12.82
N PHE A 44 13.95 1.41 13.90
CA PHE A 44 13.99 2.44 14.96
C PHE A 44 15.04 3.52 14.70
N THR A 45 15.75 3.47 13.58
CA THR A 45 16.80 4.41 13.19
C THR A 45 16.41 5.16 11.91
N ASP A 46 17.20 6.19 11.55
CA ASP A 46 17.06 6.96 10.30
C ASP A 46 17.21 6.09 9.04
N TYR A 47 17.72 4.85 9.18
CA TYR A 47 17.84 3.87 8.09
C TYR A 47 16.55 3.11 7.78
N LYS A 48 15.42 3.42 8.41
CA LYS A 48 14.12 2.78 8.20
C LYS A 48 13.75 2.70 6.71
N ARG A 49 14.00 3.76 5.96
CA ARG A 49 13.69 3.84 4.53
C ARG A 49 14.49 2.88 3.65
N MET A 50 15.63 2.36 4.15
CA MET A 50 16.51 1.44 3.43
C MET A 50 16.26 -0.02 3.79
N THR A 51 15.40 -0.29 4.78
CA THR A 51 15.16 -1.65 5.26
C THR A 51 14.32 -2.46 4.28
N PRO A 52 14.64 -3.76 4.08
CA PRO A 52 13.82 -4.65 3.29
C PRO A 52 12.48 -4.90 3.99
N PHE A 53 11.47 -5.28 3.21
CA PHE A 53 10.20 -5.76 3.74
C PHE A 53 9.58 -6.86 2.86
N ASP A 54 8.76 -7.69 3.48
CA ASP A 54 7.98 -8.75 2.82
C ASP A 54 6.58 -8.73 3.43
N ILE A 55 5.61 -8.19 2.68
CA ILE A 55 4.23 -8.01 3.12
C ILE A 55 3.35 -9.02 2.41
N GLU A 56 2.48 -9.66 3.15
CA GLU A 56 1.46 -10.55 2.65
C GLU A 56 0.07 -9.93 2.81
N ILE A 57 -0.71 -9.92 1.73
CA ILE A 57 -2.13 -9.56 1.74
C ILE A 57 -2.92 -10.86 1.53
N ARG A 58 -3.74 -11.19 2.52
CA ARG A 58 -4.54 -12.42 2.56
C ARG A 58 -6.02 -12.11 2.64
N THR A 59 -6.85 -13.01 2.14
CA THR A 59 -8.31 -12.95 2.38
C THR A 59 -8.62 -13.10 3.88
N ALA A 60 -9.87 -12.81 4.26
CA ALA A 60 -10.34 -13.07 5.64
C ALA A 60 -10.25 -14.56 6.01
N THR A 61 -10.25 -15.48 5.03
CA THR A 61 -10.08 -16.93 5.22
C THR A 61 -8.61 -17.38 5.25
N GLY A 62 -7.66 -16.45 5.08
CA GLY A 62 -6.22 -16.71 5.16
C GLY A 62 -5.53 -17.07 3.83
N GLU A 63 -6.24 -17.09 2.69
CA GLU A 63 -5.65 -17.33 1.39
C GLU A 63 -4.77 -16.15 0.96
N LEU A 64 -3.54 -16.44 0.48
CA LEU A 64 -2.63 -15.42 -0.04
C LEU A 64 -3.14 -14.88 -1.37
N VAL A 65 -3.32 -13.58 -1.46
CA VAL A 65 -3.78 -12.87 -2.67
C VAL A 65 -2.66 -12.08 -3.33
N ILE A 66 -1.86 -11.37 -2.51
CA ILE A 66 -0.79 -10.50 -2.98
C ILE A 66 0.40 -10.63 -2.03
N GLN A 67 1.60 -10.67 -2.59
CA GLN A 67 2.84 -10.53 -1.84
C GLN A 67 3.65 -9.34 -2.38
N ILE A 68 4.19 -8.51 -1.48
CA ILE A 68 4.90 -7.29 -1.81
C ILE A 68 6.28 -7.37 -1.20
N LYS A 69 7.32 -7.28 -2.02
CA LYS A 69 8.72 -7.42 -1.59
C LYS A 69 9.57 -6.23 -1.98
N ARG A 70 10.38 -5.78 -1.05
CA ARG A 70 11.45 -4.83 -1.29
C ARG A 70 12.75 -5.37 -0.71
N GLY A 71 13.80 -5.38 -1.52
CA GLY A 71 15.15 -5.66 -1.05
C GLY A 71 15.77 -4.47 -0.27
N VAL A 72 17.02 -4.63 0.17
CA VAL A 72 17.80 -3.51 0.72
C VAL A 72 18.07 -2.51 -0.40
N THR A 73 17.76 -1.24 -0.18
CA THR A 73 17.90 -0.19 -1.19
C THR A 73 18.71 0.97 -0.67
N VAL A 74 19.68 1.44 -1.47
CA VAL A 74 20.54 2.59 -1.11
C VAL A 74 20.11 3.86 -1.86
N PHE A 75 19.75 3.74 -3.14
CA PHE A 75 19.44 4.90 -4.00
C PHE A 75 18.05 4.84 -4.66
N ARG A 76 17.55 3.68 -5.04
CA ARG A 76 16.27 3.52 -5.74
C ARG A 76 15.49 2.36 -5.14
N SER A 77 14.25 2.64 -4.78
CA SER A 77 13.36 1.63 -4.20
C SER A 77 12.42 1.10 -5.28
N ASP A 78 12.79 -0.02 -5.89
CA ASP A 78 11.86 -0.81 -6.68
C ASP A 78 11.18 -1.83 -5.75
N ILE A 79 9.85 -1.91 -5.83
CA ILE A 79 9.03 -2.76 -4.98
C ILE A 79 8.30 -3.75 -5.87
N ASP A 80 8.67 -5.02 -5.76
CA ASP A 80 8.08 -6.10 -6.55
C ASP A 80 6.76 -6.56 -5.95
N VAL A 81 5.78 -6.80 -6.83
CA VAL A 81 4.45 -7.30 -6.46
C VAL A 81 4.17 -8.62 -7.15
N PHE A 82 3.75 -9.61 -6.37
CA PHE A 82 3.43 -10.96 -6.80
C PHE A 82 1.97 -11.28 -6.49
N ASP A 83 1.34 -12.14 -7.30
CA ASP A 83 0.03 -12.73 -6.98
C ASP A 83 0.15 -13.84 -5.93
N GLY A 84 -0.99 -14.38 -5.47
CA GLY A 84 -1.03 -15.48 -4.49
C GLY A 84 -0.36 -16.78 -4.97
N GLY A 85 -0.17 -16.94 -6.28
CA GLY A 85 0.57 -18.04 -6.88
C GLY A 85 2.08 -17.80 -7.03
N GLY A 86 2.59 -16.67 -6.52
CA GLY A 86 4.01 -16.30 -6.57
C GLY A 86 4.48 -15.78 -7.94
N ARG A 87 3.57 -15.45 -8.87
CA ARG A 87 3.92 -14.86 -10.17
C ARG A 87 4.02 -13.36 -10.03
N LYS A 88 5.09 -12.74 -10.53
CA LYS A 88 5.24 -11.29 -10.54
C LYS A 88 4.16 -10.67 -11.42
N ILE A 89 3.37 -9.75 -10.84
CA ILE A 89 2.31 -9.02 -11.54
C ILE A 89 2.68 -7.57 -11.84
N GLY A 90 3.66 -7.01 -11.12
CA GLY A 90 4.12 -5.66 -11.38
C GLY A 90 5.23 -5.21 -10.46
N VAL A 91 5.58 -3.92 -10.61
CA VAL A 91 6.61 -3.25 -9.81
C VAL A 91 6.24 -1.79 -9.59
N PHE A 92 6.54 -1.27 -8.39
CA PHE A 92 6.44 0.16 -8.10
C PHE A 92 7.82 0.79 -8.18
N LYS A 93 7.92 1.88 -8.94
CA LYS A 93 9.17 2.63 -9.14
C LYS A 93 9.02 4.03 -8.55
N GLN A 94 9.87 4.35 -7.59
CA GLN A 94 9.90 5.68 -6.98
C GLN A 94 10.65 6.67 -7.86
N LYS A 95 10.07 7.85 -8.12
CA LYS A 95 10.75 8.97 -8.79
C LYS A 95 11.30 9.96 -7.77
N PHE A 96 12.63 10.09 -7.73
CA PHE A 96 13.37 10.85 -6.71
C PHE A 96 13.17 12.38 -6.73
N PHE A 97 12.70 12.96 -7.81
CA PHE A 97 12.72 14.42 -8.00
C PHE A 97 11.35 15.11 -7.95
N SER A 98 10.30 14.43 -7.46
CA SER A 98 9.00 15.08 -7.36
C SER A 98 8.73 15.52 -5.92
N PHE A 99 8.62 16.84 -5.72
CA PHE A 99 8.02 17.39 -4.50
C PHE A 99 6.60 16.81 -4.34
N GLY A 100 6.35 16.09 -3.26
CA GLY A 100 5.03 15.53 -2.98
C GLY A 100 4.87 14.03 -3.17
N GLY A 101 5.94 13.30 -3.53
CA GLY A 101 5.91 11.84 -3.71
C GLY A 101 5.18 11.38 -4.97
N ARG A 102 5.92 10.70 -5.84
CA ARG A 102 5.38 10.12 -7.06
C ARG A 102 5.91 8.71 -7.23
N PHE A 103 4.99 7.76 -7.47
CA PHE A 103 5.31 6.38 -7.86
C PHE A 103 4.71 6.07 -9.21
N GLU A 104 5.45 5.33 -9.99
CA GLU A 104 4.94 4.70 -11.20
C GLU A 104 4.62 3.24 -10.90
N VAL A 105 3.44 2.82 -11.30
CA VAL A 105 2.97 1.46 -11.25
C VAL A 105 3.20 0.84 -12.62
N HIS A 106 4.04 -0.18 -12.68
CA HIS A 106 4.38 -0.90 -13.91
C HIS A 106 3.85 -2.34 -13.86
N ASP A 107 3.54 -2.90 -15.03
CA ASP A 107 3.23 -4.32 -15.16
C ASP A 107 4.51 -5.19 -15.12
N LYS A 108 4.34 -6.51 -15.20
CA LYS A 108 5.45 -7.46 -15.24
C LYS A 108 6.42 -7.29 -16.43
N ASN A 109 5.99 -6.61 -17.48
CA ASN A 109 6.78 -6.33 -18.70
C ASN A 109 7.38 -4.91 -18.67
N ASP A 110 7.36 -4.25 -17.51
CA ASP A 110 7.86 -2.90 -17.28
C ASP A 110 7.09 -1.78 -18.03
N ARG A 111 5.86 -2.04 -18.47
CA ARG A 111 5.00 -1.01 -19.07
C ARG A 111 4.31 -0.22 -17.97
N ASN A 112 4.36 1.12 -18.05
CA ASN A 112 3.66 1.98 -17.12
C ASN A 112 2.14 1.81 -17.25
N LEU A 113 1.49 1.43 -16.16
CA LEU A 113 0.04 1.25 -16.06
C LEU A 113 -0.65 2.52 -15.56
N CYS A 114 -0.08 3.16 -14.56
CA CYS A 114 -0.58 4.40 -13.99
C CYS A 114 0.49 5.06 -13.11
N THR A 115 0.21 6.28 -12.67
CA THR A 115 1.02 7.03 -11.71
C THR A 115 0.21 7.27 -10.45
N LEU A 116 0.82 7.00 -9.29
CA LEU A 116 0.33 7.39 -7.98
C LEU A 116 1.01 8.69 -7.56
N GLN A 117 0.23 9.71 -7.28
CA GLN A 117 0.73 11.02 -6.88
C GLN A 117 -0.19 11.66 -5.85
N GLY A 118 0.38 12.40 -4.87
CA GLY A 118 -0.42 13.11 -3.87
C GLY A 118 0.40 13.73 -2.76
N LYS A 119 -0.33 14.29 -1.78
CA LYS A 119 0.25 14.91 -0.59
C LYS A 119 0.34 13.89 0.55
N TRP A 120 1.56 13.50 0.92
CA TRP A 120 1.82 12.51 1.98
C TRP A 120 1.29 12.94 3.34
N THR A 121 1.43 14.21 3.68
CA THR A 121 0.99 14.77 4.96
C THR A 121 -0.52 14.77 5.15
N GLY A 122 -1.29 14.66 4.06
CA GLY A 122 -2.76 14.71 4.09
C GLY A 122 -3.44 13.38 3.77
N TRP A 123 -2.68 12.33 3.41
CA TRP A 123 -3.25 11.08 2.88
C TRP A 123 -4.25 11.34 1.75
N ASP A 124 -3.85 12.14 0.79
CA ASP A 124 -4.64 12.48 -0.39
C ASP A 124 -3.83 12.11 -1.63
N PHE A 125 -4.11 10.93 -2.18
CA PHE A 125 -3.39 10.33 -3.30
C PHE A 125 -4.34 9.96 -4.41
N LYS A 126 -3.85 10.05 -5.64
CA LYS A 126 -4.60 9.69 -6.85
C LYS A 126 -3.78 8.77 -7.73
N PHE A 127 -4.44 7.74 -8.24
CA PHE A 127 -3.94 6.94 -9.33
C PHE A 127 -4.48 7.52 -10.62
N SER A 128 -3.60 7.91 -11.53
CA SER A 128 -3.99 8.50 -12.81
C SER A 128 -3.23 7.90 -13.98
N LYS A 129 -3.90 7.82 -15.14
CA LYS A 129 -3.33 7.48 -16.42
C LYS A 129 -3.94 8.39 -17.47
N ASP A 130 -3.10 8.97 -18.36
CA ASP A 130 -3.55 9.84 -19.47
C ASP A 130 -4.54 10.91 -19.01
N ASN A 131 -4.25 11.58 -17.88
CA ASN A 131 -5.09 12.58 -17.21
C ASN A 131 -6.44 12.08 -16.67
N LYS A 132 -6.71 10.77 -16.73
CA LYS A 132 -7.90 10.16 -16.14
C LYS A 132 -7.56 9.63 -14.74
N GLU A 133 -8.39 9.99 -13.73
CA GLU A 133 -8.32 9.39 -12.40
C GLU A 133 -8.92 7.98 -12.44
N LEU A 134 -8.17 7.00 -11.96
CA LEU A 134 -8.59 5.58 -11.89
C LEU A 134 -8.99 5.18 -10.47
N ALA A 135 -8.34 5.76 -9.47
CA ALA A 135 -8.60 5.51 -8.07
C ALA A 135 -8.06 6.67 -7.21
N ASN A 136 -8.59 6.79 -6.00
CA ASN A 136 -8.07 7.72 -5.01
C ASN A 136 -7.99 7.08 -3.61
N VAL A 137 -7.12 7.66 -2.80
CA VAL A 137 -6.92 7.29 -1.39
C VAL A 137 -7.06 8.56 -0.57
N SER A 138 -7.95 8.57 0.42
CA SER A 138 -8.19 9.76 1.23
C SER A 138 -8.56 9.38 2.67
N LYS A 139 -8.15 10.23 3.64
CA LYS A 139 -8.69 10.19 5.01
C LYS A 139 -10.10 10.75 5.11
N LYS A 140 -10.61 11.42 4.07
CA LYS A 140 -11.93 12.04 4.03
C LYS A 140 -12.85 11.24 3.13
N TRP A 141 -13.89 10.64 3.70
CA TRP A 141 -14.97 10.06 2.92
C TRP A 141 -16.33 10.56 3.40
N ALA A 142 -17.15 11.04 2.47
CA ALA A 142 -18.42 11.69 2.77
C ALA A 142 -19.53 10.76 3.34
N GLY A 143 -19.32 9.44 3.33
CA GLY A 143 -20.31 8.44 3.77
C GLY A 143 -20.02 7.79 5.12
N LEU A 144 -18.86 8.03 5.73
CA LEU A 144 -18.52 7.48 7.05
C LEU A 144 -18.47 8.61 8.08
N GLY A 145 -19.17 8.41 9.22
CA GLY A 145 -19.18 9.38 10.30
C GLY A 145 -17.78 9.68 10.85
N LYS A 146 -17.63 10.84 11.51
CA LYS A 146 -16.34 11.30 12.06
C LYS A 146 -15.65 10.30 13.00
N GLU A 147 -16.41 9.38 13.58
CA GLU A 147 -15.91 8.37 14.53
C GLU A 147 -14.93 7.37 13.93
N PHE A 148 -15.00 7.12 12.60
CA PHE A 148 -14.10 6.19 11.92
C PHE A 148 -12.71 6.76 11.66
N PHE A 149 -12.53 8.08 11.76
CA PHE A 149 -11.29 8.79 11.43
C PHE A 149 -10.56 9.37 12.66
N THR A 150 -10.96 8.98 13.85
CA THR A 150 -10.37 9.47 15.10
C THR A 150 -9.03 8.82 15.45
N SER A 151 -8.74 7.63 14.91
CA SER A 151 -7.41 7.03 14.99
C SER A 151 -6.55 7.49 13.80
N ALA A 152 -5.28 7.76 14.04
CA ALA A 152 -4.39 8.49 13.14
C ALA A 152 -4.23 7.90 11.73
N ASP A 153 -4.55 6.60 11.52
CA ASP A 153 -4.10 5.84 10.36
C ASP A 153 -5.20 5.07 9.61
N ASN A 154 -6.44 5.56 9.68
CA ASN A 154 -7.54 5.04 8.87
C ASN A 154 -7.67 5.83 7.57
N TYR A 155 -7.84 5.15 6.44
CA TYR A 155 -8.06 5.78 5.14
C TYR A 155 -8.95 4.92 4.23
N VAL A 156 -9.49 5.54 3.19
CA VAL A 156 -10.35 4.88 2.22
C VAL A 156 -9.65 4.80 0.87
N ILE A 157 -9.71 3.64 0.25
CA ILE A 157 -9.32 3.42 -1.15
C ILE A 157 -10.60 3.32 -1.97
N ASN A 158 -10.79 4.25 -2.88
CA ASN A 158 -11.87 4.20 -3.85
C ASN A 158 -11.31 3.85 -5.23
N ILE A 159 -11.73 2.72 -5.81
CA ILE A 159 -11.35 2.24 -7.14
C ILE A 159 -12.62 2.12 -7.96
N SER A 160 -12.89 3.11 -8.81
CA SER A 160 -14.15 3.22 -9.56
C SER A 160 -14.06 2.66 -10.97
N ASP A 161 -12.94 2.86 -11.66
CA ASP A 161 -12.84 2.65 -13.11
C ASP A 161 -11.94 1.46 -13.50
N VAL A 162 -11.69 0.54 -12.58
CA VAL A 162 -10.87 -0.66 -12.82
C VAL A 162 -11.70 -1.91 -12.55
N PRO A 163 -11.83 -2.85 -13.51
CA PRO A 163 -12.53 -4.13 -13.30
C PRO A 163 -12.02 -4.90 -12.09
N GLN A 164 -12.88 -5.69 -11.45
CA GLN A 164 -12.55 -6.38 -10.19
C GLN A 164 -11.47 -7.45 -10.35
N ASP A 165 -11.42 -8.12 -11.48
CA ASP A 165 -10.49 -9.18 -11.84
C ASP A 165 -9.17 -8.68 -12.45
N ASN A 166 -8.99 -7.36 -12.54
CA ASN A 166 -7.81 -6.77 -13.16
C ASN A 166 -6.63 -6.72 -12.17
N SER A 167 -5.45 -7.20 -12.61
CA SER A 167 -4.20 -7.12 -11.84
C SER A 167 -3.84 -5.68 -11.41
N LEU A 168 -4.28 -4.66 -12.17
CA LEU A 168 -4.09 -3.26 -11.79
C LEU A 168 -4.79 -2.94 -10.46
N ARG A 169 -5.95 -3.54 -10.18
CA ARG A 169 -6.66 -3.35 -8.89
C ARG A 169 -5.84 -3.92 -7.72
N GLN A 170 -5.23 -5.10 -7.91
CA GLN A 170 -4.31 -5.68 -6.93
C GLN A 170 -3.09 -4.78 -6.71
N LEU A 171 -2.51 -4.26 -7.80
CA LEU A 171 -1.38 -3.33 -7.74
C LEU A 171 -1.75 -2.01 -7.02
N MET A 172 -2.96 -1.47 -7.21
CA MET A 172 -3.40 -0.27 -6.50
C MET A 172 -3.52 -0.52 -4.98
N ILE A 173 -4.10 -1.65 -4.56
CA ILE A 173 -4.18 -2.02 -3.15
C ILE A 173 -2.77 -2.19 -2.57
N ALA A 174 -1.89 -2.91 -3.27
CA ALA A 174 -0.50 -3.09 -2.87
C ALA A 174 0.26 -1.75 -2.75
N ALA A 175 0.05 -0.82 -3.70
CA ALA A 175 0.71 0.48 -3.68
C ALA A 175 0.33 1.30 -2.45
N VAL A 176 -0.93 1.26 -2.02
CA VAL A 176 -1.38 1.96 -0.81
C VAL A 176 -0.69 1.42 0.43
N MET A 177 -0.55 0.09 0.54
CA MET A 177 0.20 -0.52 1.66
C MET A 177 1.67 -0.09 1.65
N CYS A 178 2.29 0.03 0.47
CA CYS A 178 3.67 0.50 0.33
C CYS A 178 3.86 1.96 0.74
N ILE A 179 2.87 2.82 0.50
CA ILE A 179 2.95 4.25 0.88
C ILE A 179 3.23 4.36 2.37
N ASP A 180 2.45 3.66 3.18
CA ASP A 180 2.57 3.73 4.64
C ASP A 180 3.95 3.28 5.12
N MET A 181 4.50 2.24 4.50
CA MET A 181 5.79 1.68 4.90
C MET A 181 6.99 2.50 4.45
N VAL A 182 6.88 3.20 3.31
CA VAL A 182 8.02 3.94 2.72
C VAL A 182 8.04 5.39 3.20
N PHE A 183 6.88 5.98 3.50
CA PHE A 183 6.74 7.42 3.74
C PHE A 183 6.25 7.80 5.13
N LYS A 184 5.79 6.84 5.92
CA LYS A 184 5.38 7.12 7.29
C LYS A 184 6.62 7.29 8.17
N GLU A 185 6.87 8.51 8.54
CA GLU A 185 7.76 8.93 9.63
C GLU A 185 6.95 9.27 10.87
#